data_0b0deba63b8c1a757c9340cdeaff2737
#
_entry.id   0b0deba63b8c1a757c9340cdeaff2737
#
_cell.length_a   1.000
_cell.length_b   1.000
_cell.length_c   1.000
_cell.angle_alpha   90.00
_cell.angle_beta   90.00
_cell.angle_gamma   90.00
#
_symmetry.space_group_name_H-M   'P 1'
#
loop_
_entity.id
_entity.type
_entity.pdbx_description
1 polymer ?
#
loop_
_entity_poly.entity_id
_entity_poly.type
_entity_poly.pdbx_seq_one_letter_code
_entity_poly.pdbx_strand_id
1 'polypeptide(L)'
;VRGRDDACPGALRLHPADDGSLARMRVPGGLLTGRQAVALGRVAEELGDGRLDITSRGNLQVRGLDAGCGAELAARLRAAGLLPSDRHDRVRNIVASPLSGLDGGGHADVVAWVRELDAALCDGTPAGGGELSGLSGRFLFALDDGRGDVAALGADVTLIATPDGGAVLRVGGPLPGPDVPSPPTAGTRPDAAGRRGSRTAGSAAGSGLRVRSEDAPRAAALAAVEFLAKARESGTRAWRIRELPARHAVTTEGLVARLADAGVEAVPVEREPAPRARATPPVPGPVPGPNGRHALSIALPLGRVSAAQWRLLAGLASRSGADELRMTPWRGVVLPGFAPDDTRGALAELSDAGLVTTPDSAWLGVGACTGRPGCAKSLADVRADTARMVADPARGVAGTAPGTSGTARGAADPAGVVADPAGVVADPEAVVAGGSMPWPVSGTAYGGGPAGPDPLPVYVSGCERRCGHPGGRWVDALATGDTDYRVTVRGARGDTPEADSTDSVDVTAEQLADAVAAARGTT
;
A
#
# COMPACT_ATOMS: atom_id res chain seq x y z
N VAL A 1 -0.05 -8.47 26.60
CA VAL A 1 -1.31 -7.73 26.44
C VAL A 1 -0.94 -6.28 26.17
N ARG A 2 -1.33 -5.74 25.00
CA ARG A 2 -1.05 -4.33 24.66
C ARG A 2 -1.95 -3.44 25.50
N GLY A 3 -1.35 -2.52 26.27
CA GLY A 3 -2.08 -1.60 27.15
C GLY A 3 -2.71 -0.38 26.45
N ARG A 4 -2.60 -0.24 25.12
CA ARG A 4 -3.04 0.94 24.36
C ARG A 4 -4.01 0.58 23.25
N ASP A 5 -4.94 1.49 22.98
CA ASP A 5 -5.88 1.38 21.87
C ASP A 5 -5.18 1.58 20.51
N ASP A 6 -5.82 1.08 19.45
CA ASP A 6 -5.33 1.28 18.08
C ASP A 6 -5.27 2.79 17.74
N ALA A 7 -4.05 3.30 17.58
CA ALA A 7 -3.78 4.70 17.24
C ALA A 7 -3.82 4.99 15.73
N CYS A 8 -4.32 4.05 14.90
CA CYS A 8 -4.47 4.30 13.47
C CYS A 8 -5.33 5.54 13.23
N PRO A 9 -4.84 6.53 12.47
CA PRO A 9 -5.63 7.70 12.14
C PRO A 9 -6.84 7.30 11.27
N GLY A 10 -7.93 8.01 11.46
CA GLY A 10 -9.13 7.97 10.64
C GLY A 10 -9.48 9.36 10.15
N ALA A 11 -10.67 9.54 9.61
CA ALA A 11 -11.23 10.84 9.29
C ALA A 11 -11.80 11.53 10.55
N LEU A 12 -12.36 10.74 11.48
CA LEU A 12 -12.94 11.23 12.74
C LEU A 12 -11.90 11.40 13.85
N ARG A 13 -10.81 10.67 13.78
CA ARG A 13 -9.72 10.72 14.74
C ARG A 13 -8.47 11.25 14.07
N LEU A 14 -8.29 12.56 14.16
CA LEU A 14 -7.08 13.23 13.69
C LEU A 14 -5.87 12.75 14.50
N HIS A 15 -4.73 12.64 13.84
CA HIS A 15 -3.47 12.28 14.49
C HIS A 15 -2.56 13.50 14.50
N PRO A 16 -2.08 13.95 15.67
CA PRO A 16 -1.13 15.07 15.76
C PRO A 16 0.17 14.74 15.02
N ALA A 17 0.68 15.68 14.26
CA ALA A 17 1.96 15.62 13.59
C ALA A 17 2.62 17.01 13.66
N ASP A 18 3.91 17.08 13.33
CA ASP A 18 4.69 18.31 13.51
C ASP A 18 4.34 19.40 12.48
N ASP A 19 3.70 19.00 11.39
CA ASP A 19 3.16 19.89 10.34
C ASP A 19 1.63 20.15 10.49
N GLY A 20 1.07 19.95 11.66
CA GLY A 20 -0.37 19.99 11.92
C GLY A 20 -0.95 18.58 12.09
N SER A 21 -2.27 18.49 12.22
CA SER A 21 -2.92 17.18 12.31
C SER A 21 -3.01 16.50 10.95
N LEU A 22 -3.11 15.17 10.96
CA LEU A 22 -3.37 14.38 9.77
C LEU A 22 -4.64 13.54 9.91
N ALA A 23 -5.35 13.40 8.80
CA ALA A 23 -6.48 12.49 8.65
C ALA A 23 -6.18 11.42 7.59
N ARG A 24 -6.73 10.24 7.79
CA ARG A 24 -6.65 9.16 6.80
C ARG A 24 -8.04 8.70 6.42
N MET A 25 -8.41 8.92 5.16
CA MET A 25 -9.67 8.49 4.59
C MET A 25 -9.50 7.08 4.00
N ARG A 26 -10.40 6.18 4.36
CA ARG A 26 -10.47 4.84 3.78
C ARG A 26 -11.20 4.90 2.45
N VAL A 27 -10.55 4.36 1.43
CA VAL A 27 -11.07 4.28 0.06
C VAL A 27 -11.01 2.81 -0.36
N PRO A 28 -12.11 2.06 -0.13
CA PRO A 28 -12.17 0.64 -0.46
C PRO A 28 -11.80 0.36 -1.91
N GLY A 29 -10.86 -0.58 -2.12
CA GLY A 29 -10.33 -0.90 -3.45
C GLY A 29 -9.60 0.25 -4.16
N GLY A 30 -9.38 1.39 -3.48
CA GLY A 30 -8.85 2.60 -4.11
C GLY A 30 -9.86 3.33 -5.00
N LEU A 31 -11.14 2.94 -5.00
CA LEU A 31 -12.16 3.41 -5.95
C LEU A 31 -12.74 4.76 -5.54
N LEU A 32 -12.68 5.74 -6.43
CA LEU A 32 -13.31 7.05 -6.30
C LEU A 32 -14.10 7.40 -7.56
N THR A 33 -15.26 8.02 -7.38
CA THR A 33 -15.92 8.75 -8.47
C THR A 33 -15.24 10.12 -8.67
N GLY A 34 -15.39 10.73 -9.85
CA GLY A 34 -14.88 12.08 -10.11
C GLY A 34 -15.42 13.10 -9.10
N ARG A 35 -16.71 12.98 -8.72
CA ARG A 35 -17.31 13.84 -7.67
C ARG A 35 -16.62 13.70 -6.33
N GLN A 36 -16.31 12.47 -5.91
CA GLN A 36 -15.57 12.21 -4.67
C GLN A 36 -14.15 12.75 -4.74
N ALA A 37 -13.48 12.58 -5.88
CA ALA A 37 -12.16 13.13 -6.10
C ALA A 37 -12.14 14.65 -6.00
N VAL A 38 -13.11 15.34 -6.61
CA VAL A 38 -13.25 16.81 -6.50
C VAL A 38 -13.45 17.24 -5.05
N ALA A 39 -14.30 16.53 -4.28
CA ALA A 39 -14.53 16.83 -2.87
C ALA A 39 -13.25 16.69 -2.04
N LEU A 40 -12.44 15.65 -2.29
CA LEU A 40 -11.15 15.44 -1.62
C LEU A 40 -10.11 16.50 -1.99
N GLY A 41 -10.08 16.95 -3.25
CA GLY A 41 -9.23 18.06 -3.65
C GLY A 41 -9.53 19.34 -2.88
N ARG A 42 -10.82 19.68 -2.71
CA ARG A 42 -11.25 20.81 -1.89
C ARG A 42 -10.88 20.66 -0.41
N VAL A 43 -11.04 19.45 0.14
CA VAL A 43 -10.59 19.18 1.52
C VAL A 43 -9.10 19.44 1.68
N ALA A 44 -8.28 19.01 0.73
CA ALA A 44 -6.84 19.26 0.78
C ALA A 44 -6.48 20.74 0.70
N GLU A 45 -7.18 21.51 -0.16
CA GLU A 45 -6.92 22.94 -0.37
C GLU A 45 -7.42 23.81 0.80
N GLU A 46 -8.61 23.54 1.31
CA GLU A 46 -9.30 24.40 2.25
C GLU A 46 -9.02 24.05 3.71
N LEU A 47 -8.73 22.79 4.02
CA LEU A 47 -8.50 22.32 5.39
C LEU A 47 -7.06 21.84 5.63
N GLY A 48 -6.33 21.42 4.59
CA GLY A 48 -5.01 20.80 4.69
C GLY A 48 -3.88 21.67 4.11
N ASP A 49 -2.74 21.03 3.86
CA ASP A 49 -1.54 21.64 3.27
C ASP A 49 -1.59 21.78 1.74
N GLY A 50 -2.76 21.62 1.10
CA GLY A 50 -2.94 21.66 -0.34
C GLY A 50 -2.44 20.40 -1.06
N ARG A 51 -2.27 19.28 -0.36
CA ARG A 51 -1.73 18.04 -0.90
C ARG A 51 -2.47 16.81 -0.42
N LEU A 52 -2.37 15.75 -1.21
CA LEU A 52 -2.88 14.41 -0.89
C LEU A 52 -1.73 13.40 -0.96
N ASP A 53 -1.61 12.55 0.06
CA ASP A 53 -0.68 11.42 0.07
C ASP A 53 -1.45 10.11 -0.15
N ILE A 54 -1.07 9.30 -1.14
CA ILE A 54 -1.58 7.93 -1.29
C ILE A 54 -0.75 6.99 -0.42
N THR A 55 -1.45 6.22 0.41
CA THR A 55 -0.80 5.24 1.30
C THR A 55 -0.51 3.92 0.60
N SER A 56 0.32 3.07 1.20
CA SER A 56 0.61 1.70 0.72
C SER A 56 -0.60 0.74 0.72
N ARG A 57 -1.79 1.24 1.00
CA ARG A 57 -3.06 0.48 0.96
C ARG A 57 -4.09 1.16 0.06
N GLY A 58 -3.65 2.05 -0.83
CA GLY A 58 -4.57 2.79 -1.70
C GLY A 58 -5.52 3.75 -0.97
N ASN A 59 -5.27 4.05 0.30
CA ASN A 59 -6.04 5.05 1.05
C ASN A 59 -5.43 6.44 0.86
N LEU A 60 -6.21 7.49 1.13
CA LEU A 60 -5.75 8.88 1.08
C LEU A 60 -5.46 9.45 2.46
N GLN A 61 -4.49 10.33 2.52
CA GLN A 61 -4.13 11.08 3.71
C GLN A 61 -4.02 12.57 3.39
N VAL A 62 -4.58 13.41 4.24
CA VAL A 62 -4.41 14.87 4.23
C VAL A 62 -3.63 15.26 5.48
N ARG A 63 -2.72 16.21 5.34
CA ARG A 63 -1.85 16.76 6.40
C ARG A 63 -2.05 18.26 6.54
N GLY A 64 -1.42 18.85 7.57
CA GLY A 64 -1.54 20.28 7.82
C GLY A 64 -2.91 20.70 8.31
N LEU A 65 -3.70 19.77 8.85
CA LEU A 65 -5.04 20.03 9.35
C LEU A 65 -4.99 20.75 10.70
N ASP A 66 -5.88 21.72 10.89
CA ASP A 66 -6.13 22.28 12.21
C ASP A 66 -6.67 21.20 13.17
N ALA A 67 -6.24 21.21 14.42
CA ALA A 67 -6.68 20.24 15.42
C ALA A 67 -8.20 20.26 15.64
N GLY A 68 -8.85 21.41 15.42
CA GLY A 68 -10.30 21.59 15.58
C GLY A 68 -11.15 21.25 14.35
N CYS A 69 -10.56 20.99 13.18
CA CYS A 69 -11.32 20.85 11.93
C CYS A 69 -12.03 19.48 11.75
N GLY A 70 -11.87 18.55 12.69
CA GLY A 70 -12.37 17.17 12.55
C GLY A 70 -13.87 17.07 12.26
N ALA A 71 -14.69 17.91 12.87
CA ALA A 71 -16.15 17.92 12.63
C ALA A 71 -16.49 18.39 11.21
N GLU A 72 -15.83 19.42 10.71
CA GLU A 72 -16.02 19.93 9.35
C GLU A 72 -15.53 18.92 8.31
N LEU A 73 -14.34 18.35 8.52
CA LEU A 73 -13.82 17.28 7.68
C LEU A 73 -14.81 16.13 7.58
N ALA A 74 -15.31 15.64 8.71
CA ALA A 74 -16.29 14.56 8.76
C ALA A 74 -17.59 14.90 8.00
N ALA A 75 -18.10 16.14 8.16
CA ALA A 75 -19.30 16.59 7.45
C ALA A 75 -19.10 16.59 5.93
N ARG A 76 -17.96 17.09 5.44
CA ARG A 76 -17.61 17.09 4.01
C ARG A 76 -17.47 15.67 3.46
N LEU A 77 -16.84 14.77 4.20
CA LEU A 77 -16.67 13.37 3.78
C LEU A 77 -18.00 12.61 3.76
N ARG A 78 -18.90 12.86 4.72
CA ARG A 78 -20.27 12.28 4.70
C ARG A 78 -21.04 12.77 3.48
N ALA A 79 -21.02 14.08 3.19
CA ALA A 79 -21.68 14.65 2.03
C ALA A 79 -21.16 14.09 0.70
N ALA A 80 -19.88 13.68 0.64
CA ALA A 80 -19.27 13.03 -0.52
C ALA A 80 -19.48 11.51 -0.55
N GLY A 81 -20.10 10.89 0.48
CA GLY A 81 -20.26 9.44 0.59
C GLY A 81 -18.95 8.70 0.91
N LEU A 82 -17.92 9.41 1.40
CA LEU A 82 -16.63 8.85 1.75
C LEU A 82 -16.55 8.38 3.22
N LEU A 83 -17.50 8.81 4.04
CA LEU A 83 -17.67 8.39 5.43
C LEU A 83 -19.11 7.90 5.64
N PRO A 84 -19.46 6.69 5.14
CA PRO A 84 -20.82 6.17 5.22
C PRO A 84 -21.22 5.77 6.65
N SER A 85 -20.25 5.49 7.51
CA SER A 85 -20.49 5.09 8.89
C SER A 85 -19.36 5.54 9.81
N ASP A 86 -19.70 6.28 10.86
CA ASP A 86 -18.74 6.76 11.86
C ASP A 86 -18.06 5.60 12.62
N ARG A 87 -18.81 4.53 12.88
CA ARG A 87 -18.29 3.34 13.59
C ARG A 87 -17.24 2.59 12.78
N HIS A 88 -17.34 2.65 11.43
CA HIS A 88 -16.51 1.89 10.50
C HIS A 88 -15.46 2.75 9.80
N ASP A 89 -15.27 4.00 10.24
CA ASP A 89 -14.29 4.93 9.66
C ASP A 89 -12.90 4.31 9.42
N ARG A 90 -12.40 3.50 10.35
CA ARG A 90 -11.05 2.95 10.28
C ARG A 90 -10.96 1.52 9.74
N VAL A 91 -12.08 0.80 9.66
CA VAL A 91 -12.08 -0.66 9.38
C VAL A 91 -12.27 -1.00 7.91
N ARG A 92 -12.66 -0.06 7.06
CA ARG A 92 -12.90 -0.22 5.63
C ARG A 92 -11.60 -0.31 4.81
N ASN A 93 -10.69 -1.16 5.23
CA ASN A 93 -9.33 -1.22 4.71
C ASN A 93 -9.22 -2.36 3.69
N ILE A 94 -9.66 -2.09 2.48
CA ILE A 94 -9.73 -3.04 1.36
C ILE A 94 -8.78 -2.58 0.27
N VAL A 95 -7.86 -3.45 -0.16
CA VAL A 95 -7.08 -3.29 -1.40
C VAL A 95 -7.62 -4.24 -2.46
N ALA A 96 -7.57 -3.82 -3.71
CA ALA A 96 -8.01 -4.64 -4.84
C ALA A 96 -7.07 -4.49 -6.02
N SER A 97 -7.09 -5.45 -6.95
CA SER A 97 -6.34 -5.39 -8.21
C SER A 97 -6.76 -4.15 -9.01
N PRO A 98 -5.87 -3.16 -9.22
CA PRO A 98 -6.27 -1.87 -9.79
C PRO A 98 -6.70 -1.95 -11.26
N LEU A 99 -6.20 -2.94 -12.00
CA LEU A 99 -6.53 -3.15 -13.42
C LEU A 99 -7.68 -4.15 -13.62
N SER A 100 -8.31 -4.60 -12.54
CA SER A 100 -9.42 -5.55 -12.63
C SER A 100 -10.55 -5.02 -13.51
N GLY A 101 -10.96 -5.82 -14.50
CA GLY A 101 -11.99 -5.47 -15.47
C GLY A 101 -11.56 -4.43 -16.53
N LEU A 102 -10.30 -3.98 -16.56
CA LEU A 102 -9.84 -2.93 -17.46
C LEU A 102 -8.98 -3.43 -18.63
N ASP A 103 -8.08 -4.38 -18.40
CA ASP A 103 -7.06 -4.82 -19.36
C ASP A 103 -7.30 -6.22 -19.93
N GLY A 104 -8.40 -6.85 -19.55
CA GLY A 104 -8.70 -8.26 -19.92
C GLY A 104 -7.83 -9.30 -19.20
N GLY A 105 -6.94 -8.86 -18.31
CA GLY A 105 -6.20 -9.74 -17.40
C GLY A 105 -7.03 -10.12 -16.18
N GLY A 106 -6.59 -11.15 -15.44
CA GLY A 106 -7.34 -11.66 -14.30
C GLY A 106 -8.50 -12.59 -14.71
N HIS A 107 -9.22 -13.10 -13.72
CA HIS A 107 -10.28 -14.09 -13.89
C HIS A 107 -11.67 -13.56 -13.55
N ALA A 108 -11.76 -12.43 -12.84
CA ALA A 108 -13.01 -11.75 -12.51
C ALA A 108 -12.81 -10.25 -12.33
N ASP A 109 -13.87 -9.47 -12.53
CA ASP A 109 -13.92 -8.09 -12.09
C ASP A 109 -14.27 -8.04 -10.58
N VAL A 110 -13.26 -7.74 -9.75
CA VAL A 110 -13.41 -7.70 -8.30
C VAL A 110 -13.97 -6.38 -7.76
N VAL A 111 -14.30 -5.42 -8.63
CA VAL A 111 -14.92 -4.14 -8.21
C VAL A 111 -16.27 -4.40 -7.52
N ALA A 112 -17.06 -5.34 -8.02
CA ALA A 112 -18.29 -5.75 -7.36
C ALA A 112 -18.03 -6.28 -5.95
N TRP A 113 -17.04 -7.15 -5.79
CA TRP A 113 -16.65 -7.67 -4.46
C TRP A 113 -16.21 -6.58 -3.49
N VAL A 114 -15.50 -5.55 -3.99
CA VAL A 114 -15.13 -4.40 -3.15
C VAL A 114 -16.36 -3.70 -2.59
N ARG A 115 -17.34 -3.42 -3.45
CA ARG A 115 -18.56 -2.71 -3.06
C ARG A 115 -19.42 -3.52 -2.08
N GLU A 116 -19.57 -4.80 -2.34
CA GLU A 116 -20.33 -5.71 -1.48
C GLU A 116 -19.66 -5.92 -0.12
N LEU A 117 -18.33 -6.10 -0.09
CA LEU A 117 -17.61 -6.23 1.18
C LEU A 117 -17.65 -4.92 1.97
N ASP A 118 -17.50 -3.76 1.31
CA ASP A 118 -17.60 -2.46 1.96
C ASP A 118 -18.99 -2.20 2.56
N ALA A 119 -20.05 -2.55 1.83
CA ALA A 119 -21.42 -2.53 2.34
C ALA A 119 -21.56 -3.46 3.56
N ALA A 120 -21.11 -4.72 3.46
CA ALA A 120 -21.17 -5.67 4.57
C ALA A 120 -20.39 -5.20 5.81
N LEU A 121 -19.27 -4.48 5.62
CA LEU A 121 -18.52 -3.86 6.71
C LEU A 121 -19.30 -2.72 7.39
N CYS A 122 -20.12 -1.96 6.63
CA CYS A 122 -20.81 -0.76 7.11
C CYS A 122 -22.20 -1.02 7.67
N ASP A 123 -22.97 -1.92 7.04
CA ASP A 123 -24.41 -2.08 7.32
C ASP A 123 -24.68 -2.91 8.58
N GLY A 124 -23.66 -3.53 9.16
CA GLY A 124 -23.84 -4.38 10.35
C GLY A 124 -24.82 -5.54 10.11
N THR A 125 -25.15 -5.82 8.81
CA THR A 125 -26.04 -6.93 8.48
C THR A 125 -25.43 -8.24 8.97
N PRO A 126 -26.24 -9.13 9.50
CA PRO A 126 -25.78 -10.31 10.18
C PRO A 126 -25.31 -11.37 9.20
N ALA A 127 -24.17 -11.17 8.62
CA ALA A 127 -23.36 -12.32 8.26
C ALA A 127 -22.89 -12.98 9.57
N GLY A 128 -23.82 -13.20 10.54
CA GLY A 128 -23.53 -13.78 11.83
C GLY A 128 -23.34 -12.83 13.02
N GLY A 129 -23.94 -11.61 12.98
CA GLY A 129 -24.11 -10.76 14.18
C GLY A 129 -22.82 -10.22 14.82
N GLY A 130 -21.69 -10.29 14.13
CA GLY A 130 -20.44 -9.77 14.66
C GLY A 130 -20.27 -8.29 14.35
N GLU A 131 -19.94 -7.48 15.33
CA GLU A 131 -19.65 -6.07 15.14
C GLU A 131 -18.29 -5.92 14.44
N LEU A 132 -18.28 -5.87 13.10
CA LEU A 132 -17.06 -5.64 12.30
C LEU A 132 -16.39 -4.28 12.61
N SER A 133 -17.13 -3.36 13.23
CA SER A 133 -16.59 -2.12 13.79
C SER A 133 -15.50 -2.36 14.85
N GLY A 134 -15.42 -3.54 15.45
CA GLY A 134 -14.37 -3.96 16.37
C GLY A 134 -13.03 -4.29 15.71
N LEU A 135 -12.95 -4.31 14.39
CA LEU A 135 -11.69 -4.51 13.69
C LEU A 135 -10.73 -3.34 13.93
N SER A 136 -9.44 -3.64 13.99
CA SER A 136 -8.41 -2.60 13.99
C SER A 136 -8.30 -1.94 12.62
N GLY A 137 -7.96 -0.64 12.58
CA GLY A 137 -7.58 0.05 11.35
C GLY A 137 -6.34 -0.54 10.66
N ARG A 138 -5.71 -1.55 11.24
CA ARG A 138 -4.60 -2.32 10.66
C ARG A 138 -5.06 -3.61 9.98
N PHE A 139 -6.25 -4.09 10.29
CA PHE A 139 -6.82 -5.26 9.62
C PHE A 139 -6.99 -4.93 8.13
N LEU A 140 -6.58 -5.85 7.26
CA LEU A 140 -6.51 -5.62 5.82
C LEU A 140 -7.19 -6.76 5.07
N PHE A 141 -8.05 -6.38 4.13
CA PHE A 141 -8.60 -7.27 3.11
C PHE A 141 -7.87 -7.04 1.79
N ALA A 142 -7.60 -8.11 1.04
CA ALA A 142 -7.07 -8.04 -0.33
C ALA A 142 -7.98 -8.83 -1.27
N LEU A 143 -8.40 -8.20 -2.35
CA LEU A 143 -9.25 -8.78 -3.39
C LEU A 143 -8.48 -8.82 -4.70
N ASP A 144 -7.98 -10.00 -5.03
CA ASP A 144 -7.13 -10.26 -6.18
C ASP A 144 -7.98 -10.84 -7.32
N ASP A 145 -7.90 -10.26 -8.49
CA ASP A 145 -8.65 -10.72 -9.66
C ASP A 145 -8.06 -11.98 -10.31
N GLY A 146 -7.10 -12.62 -9.65
CA GLY A 146 -6.43 -13.84 -10.10
C GLY A 146 -5.06 -13.61 -10.74
N ARG A 147 -4.64 -12.33 -10.94
CA ARG A 147 -3.28 -12.01 -11.43
C ARG A 147 -2.21 -12.08 -10.35
N GLY A 148 -2.60 -12.06 -9.05
CA GLY A 148 -1.72 -12.21 -7.90
C GLY A 148 -1.03 -10.92 -7.44
N ASP A 149 -1.40 -9.75 -7.97
CA ASP A 149 -0.75 -8.48 -7.68
C ASP A 149 -0.98 -8.00 -6.24
N VAL A 150 -2.19 -8.13 -5.69
CA VAL A 150 -2.49 -7.74 -4.31
C VAL A 150 -2.49 -8.91 -3.32
N ALA A 151 -2.54 -10.15 -3.79
CA ALA A 151 -2.51 -11.35 -2.94
C ALA A 151 -1.22 -11.45 -2.11
N ALA A 152 -0.10 -10.91 -2.62
CA ALA A 152 1.20 -10.90 -1.94
C ALA A 152 1.36 -9.79 -0.88
N LEU A 153 0.37 -8.90 -0.68
CA LEU A 153 0.46 -7.76 0.24
C LEU A 153 0.38 -8.13 1.73
N GLY A 154 0.24 -9.42 2.07
CA GLY A 154 0.18 -9.87 3.45
C GLY A 154 -1.08 -9.38 4.19
N ALA A 155 -2.23 -9.42 3.52
CA ALA A 155 -3.53 -9.11 4.10
C ALA A 155 -3.93 -10.14 5.18
N ASP A 156 -4.91 -9.79 6.01
CA ASP A 156 -5.46 -10.72 7.00
C ASP A 156 -6.44 -11.69 6.34
N VAL A 157 -7.22 -11.17 5.40
CA VAL A 157 -8.15 -11.94 4.57
C VAL A 157 -7.85 -11.62 3.11
N THR A 158 -7.66 -12.64 2.29
CA THR A 158 -7.40 -12.50 0.85
C THR A 158 -8.41 -13.33 0.07
N LEU A 159 -9.08 -12.69 -0.88
CA LEU A 159 -9.88 -13.35 -1.91
C LEU A 159 -9.07 -13.36 -3.21
N ILE A 160 -9.02 -14.48 -3.90
CA ILE A 160 -8.34 -14.63 -5.19
C ILE A 160 -9.33 -15.25 -6.18
N ALA A 161 -9.65 -14.51 -7.24
CA ALA A 161 -10.50 -15.04 -8.31
C ALA A 161 -9.83 -16.21 -9.01
N THR A 162 -10.63 -17.21 -9.42
CA THR A 162 -10.15 -18.42 -10.07
C THR A 162 -10.71 -18.55 -11.49
N PRO A 163 -9.98 -19.24 -12.42
CA PRO A 163 -10.38 -19.36 -13.83
C PRO A 163 -11.74 -19.99 -14.06
N ASP A 164 -12.24 -20.76 -13.12
CA ASP A 164 -13.54 -21.44 -13.20
C ASP A 164 -14.71 -20.61 -12.67
N GLY A 165 -14.48 -19.30 -12.45
CA GLY A 165 -15.51 -18.36 -12.00
C GLY A 165 -15.79 -18.41 -10.50
N GLY A 166 -14.96 -19.08 -9.70
CA GLY A 166 -15.01 -19.08 -8.24
C GLY A 166 -14.01 -18.13 -7.60
N ALA A 167 -13.82 -18.30 -6.29
CA ALA A 167 -12.80 -17.60 -5.53
C ALA A 167 -12.12 -18.53 -4.50
N VAL A 168 -10.87 -18.25 -4.18
CA VAL A 168 -10.17 -18.85 -3.05
C VAL A 168 -10.06 -17.83 -1.94
N LEU A 169 -10.64 -18.16 -0.78
CA LEU A 169 -10.51 -17.40 0.46
C LEU A 169 -9.28 -17.91 1.23
N ARG A 170 -8.38 -17.01 1.56
CA ARG A 170 -7.21 -17.26 2.43
C ARG A 170 -7.28 -16.38 3.66
N VAL A 171 -6.86 -16.93 4.80
CA VAL A 171 -6.89 -16.26 6.10
C VAL A 171 -5.53 -16.39 6.76
N GLY A 172 -4.93 -15.23 7.10
CA GLY A 172 -3.65 -15.15 7.79
C GLY A 172 -2.41 -15.34 6.91
N GLY A 173 -1.54 -14.35 6.91
CA GLY A 173 -0.16 -14.42 6.45
C GLY A 173 0.08 -14.30 4.94
N PRO A 174 1.31 -13.91 4.54
CA PRO A 174 1.76 -14.02 3.16
C PRO A 174 1.82 -15.48 2.75
N LEU A 175 1.65 -15.73 1.45
CA LEU A 175 1.93 -17.04 0.86
C LEU A 175 3.34 -17.49 1.29
N PRO A 176 3.55 -18.77 1.68
CA PRO A 176 4.89 -19.26 1.90
C PRO A 176 5.66 -19.06 0.58
N GLY A 177 6.79 -18.35 0.68
CA GLY A 177 7.76 -18.29 -0.40
C GLY A 177 8.20 -19.71 -0.78
N PRO A 178 8.89 -19.91 -1.93
CA PRO A 178 9.43 -21.21 -2.30
C PRO A 178 10.24 -21.75 -1.12
N ASP A 179 9.92 -22.96 -0.70
CA ASP A 179 10.40 -23.69 0.47
C ASP A 179 11.72 -23.17 1.06
N VAL A 180 11.62 -22.34 2.10
CA VAL A 180 12.72 -22.10 3.02
C VAL A 180 12.56 -23.16 4.12
N PRO A 181 13.48 -24.12 4.28
CA PRO A 181 13.42 -25.05 5.39
C PRO A 181 13.54 -24.26 6.69
N SER A 182 12.59 -24.47 7.60
CA SER A 182 12.64 -23.88 8.95
C SER A 182 14.00 -24.21 9.59
N PRO A 183 14.69 -23.21 10.21
CA PRO A 183 15.94 -23.49 10.89
C PRO A 183 15.71 -24.54 11.99
N PRO A 184 16.63 -25.47 12.19
CA PRO A 184 16.53 -26.44 13.27
C PRO A 184 16.55 -25.68 14.61
N THR A 185 15.50 -25.86 15.41
CA THR A 185 15.48 -25.38 16.79
C THR A 185 16.68 -25.97 17.53
N ALA A 186 17.63 -25.12 17.91
CA ALA A 186 18.77 -25.51 18.71
C ALA A 186 18.27 -26.00 20.08
N GLY A 187 18.51 -27.27 20.36
CA GLY A 187 18.39 -27.84 21.71
C GLY A 187 17.41 -28.98 21.88
N THR A 188 17.65 -30.12 21.26
CA THR A 188 17.28 -31.42 21.82
C THR A 188 18.29 -32.47 21.36
N ARG A 189 19.02 -33.06 22.30
CA ARG A 189 19.87 -34.21 22.07
C ARG A 189 19.01 -35.39 21.56
N PRO A 190 19.50 -36.23 20.66
CA PRO A 190 18.77 -37.40 20.23
C PRO A 190 18.79 -38.48 21.30
N ASP A 191 17.62 -38.84 21.82
CA ASP A 191 17.45 -40.06 22.56
C ASP A 191 17.40 -41.25 21.62
N ALA A 192 18.27 -42.21 21.87
CA ALA A 192 18.35 -43.46 21.14
C ALA A 192 17.18 -44.37 21.52
N ALA A 193 16.05 -44.25 20.88
CA ALA A 193 15.05 -45.32 20.83
C ALA A 193 14.04 -45.03 19.69
N GLY A 194 14.15 -45.81 18.63
CA GLY A 194 13.25 -45.70 17.45
C GLY A 194 11.81 -46.02 17.78
N ARG A 195 10.97 -44.98 17.89
CA ARG A 195 9.53 -45.08 17.71
C ARG A 195 9.10 -43.97 16.75
N ARG A 196 8.60 -44.41 15.61
CA ARG A 196 7.92 -43.51 14.67
C ARG A 196 6.62 -43.04 15.30
N GLY A 197 6.70 -41.88 15.96
CA GLY A 197 5.53 -41.16 16.44
C GLY A 197 4.83 -40.47 15.27
N SER A 198 3.55 -40.71 15.16
CA SER A 198 2.61 -40.03 14.28
C SER A 198 2.78 -38.50 14.40
N ARG A 199 3.20 -37.86 13.32
CA ARG A 199 3.27 -36.40 13.24
C ARG A 199 1.87 -35.85 13.00
N THR A 200 1.16 -35.52 14.04
CA THR A 200 0.07 -34.55 13.98
C THR A 200 0.71 -33.16 13.99
N ALA A 201 1.20 -32.72 12.85
CA ALA A 201 1.66 -31.37 12.68
C ALA A 201 0.51 -30.55 12.10
N GLY A 202 -0.26 -29.92 12.97
CA GLY A 202 -1.11 -28.82 12.60
C GLY A 202 -0.31 -27.59 12.23
N SER A 203 0.28 -27.55 11.05
CA SER A 203 0.79 -26.33 10.45
C SER A 203 -0.23 -25.86 9.40
N ALA A 204 -1.17 -25.03 9.83
CA ALA A 204 -2.21 -24.42 8.98
C ALA A 204 -1.65 -23.26 8.15
N ALA A 205 -0.44 -23.34 7.64
CA ALA A 205 0.13 -22.37 6.73
C ALA A 205 -0.11 -22.82 5.30
N GLY A 206 -1.16 -22.30 4.64
CA GLY A 206 -1.33 -22.39 3.21
C GLY A 206 -2.57 -23.10 2.66
N SER A 207 -3.53 -23.51 3.48
CA SER A 207 -4.82 -24.00 2.98
C SER A 207 -5.76 -22.83 2.70
N GLY A 208 -6.34 -22.79 1.50
CA GLY A 208 -7.43 -21.89 1.12
C GLY A 208 -8.77 -22.59 1.20
N LEU A 209 -9.84 -21.82 1.15
CA LEU A 209 -11.20 -22.32 0.98
C LEU A 209 -11.74 -21.86 -0.36
N ARG A 210 -12.18 -22.78 -1.19
CA ARG A 210 -12.89 -22.46 -2.42
C ARG A 210 -14.31 -22.10 -2.08
N VAL A 211 -14.77 -20.96 -2.60
CA VAL A 211 -16.13 -20.48 -2.48
C VAL A 211 -16.65 -20.02 -3.83
N ARG A 212 -17.96 -19.91 -4.00
CA ARG A 212 -18.53 -19.32 -5.21
C ARG A 212 -18.26 -17.82 -5.26
N SER A 213 -18.13 -17.25 -6.46
CA SER A 213 -17.84 -15.82 -6.66
C SER A 213 -18.86 -14.92 -5.97
N GLU A 214 -20.14 -15.29 -6.04
CA GLU A 214 -21.26 -14.56 -5.42
C GLU A 214 -21.21 -14.56 -3.88
N ASP A 215 -20.61 -15.57 -3.27
CA ASP A 215 -20.46 -15.70 -1.83
C ASP A 215 -19.11 -15.11 -1.31
N ALA A 216 -18.17 -14.79 -2.21
CA ALA A 216 -16.81 -14.42 -1.83
C ALA A 216 -16.74 -13.20 -0.89
N PRO A 217 -17.44 -12.07 -1.13
CA PRO A 217 -17.44 -10.93 -0.21
C PRO A 217 -17.99 -11.29 1.17
N ARG A 218 -19.06 -12.07 1.20
CA ARG A 218 -19.68 -12.54 2.45
C ARG A 218 -18.74 -13.47 3.21
N ALA A 219 -18.07 -14.38 2.51
CA ALA A 219 -17.08 -15.27 3.12
C ALA A 219 -15.91 -14.50 3.73
N ALA A 220 -15.44 -13.43 3.08
CA ALA A 220 -14.41 -12.57 3.63
C ALA A 220 -14.85 -11.83 4.90
N ALA A 221 -16.09 -11.32 4.93
CA ALA A 221 -16.68 -10.71 6.12
C ALA A 221 -16.79 -11.71 7.28
N LEU A 222 -17.25 -12.94 7.01
CA LEU A 222 -17.36 -14.02 8.00
C LEU A 222 -15.99 -14.45 8.55
N ALA A 223 -14.96 -14.45 7.73
CA ALA A 223 -13.59 -14.72 8.19
C ALA A 223 -13.10 -13.63 9.18
N ALA A 224 -13.47 -12.38 8.96
CA ALA A 224 -13.18 -11.30 9.92
C ALA A 224 -13.99 -11.42 11.22
N VAL A 225 -15.23 -11.89 11.14
CA VAL A 225 -16.06 -12.22 12.33
C VAL A 225 -15.40 -13.35 13.14
N GLU A 226 -14.90 -14.41 12.48
CA GLU A 226 -14.17 -15.49 13.14
C GLU A 226 -12.92 -14.97 13.84
N PHE A 227 -12.15 -14.12 13.18
CA PHE A 227 -10.99 -13.47 13.80
C PHE A 227 -11.37 -12.71 15.08
N LEU A 228 -12.45 -11.91 15.04
CA LEU A 228 -12.91 -11.16 16.22
C LEU A 228 -13.36 -12.08 17.35
N ALA A 229 -14.02 -13.19 17.04
CA ALA A 229 -14.38 -14.21 18.04
C ALA A 229 -13.12 -14.80 18.70
N LYS A 230 -12.13 -15.22 17.90
CA LYS A 230 -10.85 -15.76 18.40
C LYS A 230 -10.03 -14.73 19.19
N ALA A 231 -10.05 -13.47 18.78
CA ALA A 231 -9.39 -12.39 19.52
C ALA A 231 -10.04 -12.18 20.90
N ARG A 232 -11.38 -12.22 21.00
CA ARG A 232 -12.11 -12.15 22.27
C ARG A 232 -11.80 -13.37 23.16
N GLU A 233 -11.90 -14.59 22.62
CA GLU A 233 -11.58 -15.84 23.33
C GLU A 233 -10.16 -15.85 23.88
N SER A 234 -9.19 -15.30 23.14
CA SER A 234 -7.79 -15.25 23.53
C SER A 234 -7.52 -14.25 24.66
N GLY A 235 -8.43 -13.32 24.91
CA GLY A 235 -8.23 -12.19 25.83
C GLY A 235 -7.09 -11.25 25.37
N THR A 236 -6.58 -11.42 24.16
CA THR A 236 -5.57 -10.55 23.58
C THR A 236 -6.22 -9.41 22.80
N ARG A 237 -5.53 -8.28 22.70
CA ARG A 237 -5.92 -7.18 21.80
C ARG A 237 -5.21 -7.34 20.46
N ALA A 238 -5.39 -8.50 19.81
CA ALA A 238 -4.83 -8.74 18.49
C ALA A 238 -5.46 -7.80 17.46
N TRP A 239 -4.64 -7.15 16.64
CA TRP A 239 -5.07 -6.25 15.57
C TRP A 239 -5.03 -6.91 14.20
N ARG A 240 -4.24 -7.98 14.08
CA ARG A 240 -4.02 -8.77 12.87
C ARG A 240 -4.15 -10.25 13.20
N ILE A 241 -4.59 -11.05 12.24
CA ILE A 241 -4.74 -12.51 12.42
C ILE A 241 -3.44 -13.16 12.88
N ARG A 242 -2.31 -12.75 12.31
CA ARG A 242 -0.97 -13.26 12.68
C ARG A 242 -0.54 -12.96 14.12
N GLU A 243 -1.26 -12.11 14.82
CA GLU A 243 -0.96 -11.75 16.22
C GLU A 243 -1.74 -12.62 17.21
N LEU A 244 -2.65 -13.47 16.74
CA LEU A 244 -3.35 -14.43 17.58
C LEU A 244 -2.37 -15.48 18.12
N PRO A 245 -2.49 -15.87 19.40
CA PRO A 245 -1.77 -17.02 19.92
C PRO A 245 -2.13 -18.29 19.15
N ALA A 246 -1.19 -19.20 18.95
CA ALA A 246 -1.39 -20.41 18.13
C ALA A 246 -2.61 -21.24 18.57
N ARG A 247 -2.89 -21.34 19.88
CA ARG A 247 -4.08 -22.03 20.42
C ARG A 247 -5.42 -21.38 20.07
N HIS A 248 -5.40 -20.12 19.64
CA HIS A 248 -6.57 -19.34 19.23
C HIS A 248 -6.47 -18.94 17.75
N ALA A 249 -5.65 -19.62 16.96
CA ALA A 249 -5.56 -19.38 15.54
C ALA A 249 -6.92 -19.59 14.86
N VAL A 250 -7.19 -18.85 13.79
CA VAL A 250 -8.31 -19.15 12.90
C VAL A 250 -7.95 -20.42 12.15
N THR A 251 -8.72 -21.49 12.36
CA THR A 251 -8.49 -22.78 11.69
C THR A 251 -9.39 -22.96 10.47
N THR A 252 -8.98 -23.79 9.55
CA THR A 252 -9.78 -24.13 8.36
C THR A 252 -11.13 -24.74 8.76
N GLU A 253 -11.12 -25.68 9.70
CA GLU A 253 -12.33 -26.37 10.19
C GLU A 253 -13.31 -25.40 10.84
N GLY A 254 -12.80 -24.51 11.71
CA GLY A 254 -13.63 -23.50 12.38
C GLY A 254 -14.25 -22.51 11.40
N LEU A 255 -13.47 -22.14 10.36
CA LEU A 255 -13.97 -21.23 9.31
C LEU A 255 -15.00 -21.94 8.41
N VAL A 256 -14.78 -23.20 8.01
CA VAL A 256 -15.78 -23.99 7.25
C VAL A 256 -17.08 -24.11 8.03
N ALA A 257 -17.03 -24.42 9.33
CA ALA A 257 -18.23 -24.50 10.15
C ALA A 257 -18.98 -23.15 10.18
N ARG A 258 -18.29 -22.03 10.40
CA ARG A 258 -18.90 -20.69 10.39
C ARG A 258 -19.52 -20.33 9.05
N LEU A 259 -18.87 -20.67 7.95
CA LEU A 259 -19.39 -20.43 6.60
C LEU A 259 -20.64 -21.26 6.34
N ALA A 260 -20.63 -22.55 6.73
CA ALA A 260 -21.77 -23.45 6.60
C ALA A 260 -22.99 -22.97 7.43
N ASP A 261 -22.76 -22.52 8.67
CA ASP A 261 -23.82 -21.96 9.52
C ASP A 261 -24.48 -20.71 8.89
N ALA A 262 -23.71 -19.98 8.08
CA ALA A 262 -24.20 -18.84 7.32
C ALA A 262 -24.75 -19.20 5.92
N GLY A 263 -24.82 -20.50 5.57
CA GLY A 263 -25.28 -20.98 4.26
C GLY A 263 -24.31 -20.72 3.11
N VAL A 264 -23.02 -20.53 3.41
CA VAL A 264 -21.95 -20.38 2.41
C VAL A 264 -21.23 -21.71 2.28
N GLU A 265 -21.28 -22.29 1.08
CA GLU A 265 -20.54 -23.51 0.76
C GLU A 265 -19.04 -23.18 0.59
N ALA A 266 -18.19 -23.89 1.32
CA ALA A 266 -16.76 -23.73 1.27
C ALA A 266 -16.02 -25.07 1.31
N VAL A 267 -15.15 -25.30 0.33
CA VAL A 267 -14.39 -26.54 0.21
C VAL A 267 -12.91 -26.26 0.42
N PRO A 268 -12.24 -26.97 1.34
CA PRO A 268 -10.80 -26.84 1.49
C PRO A 268 -10.06 -27.16 0.19
N VAL A 269 -9.15 -26.30 -0.22
CA VAL A 269 -8.25 -26.57 -1.34
C VAL A 269 -6.89 -26.99 -0.81
N GLU A 270 -6.47 -28.19 -1.21
CA GLU A 270 -5.10 -28.62 -1.03
C GLU A 270 -4.24 -27.80 -1.99
N ARG A 271 -3.32 -27.07 -1.41
CA ARG A 271 -2.22 -26.31 -1.99
C ARG A 271 -2.26 -26.14 -3.52
N GLU A 272 -3.01 -25.17 -4.02
CA GLU A 272 -2.72 -24.64 -5.35
C GLU A 272 -1.27 -24.12 -5.34
N PRO A 273 -0.48 -24.40 -6.40
CA PRO A 273 0.81 -23.72 -6.52
C PRO A 273 0.54 -22.23 -6.43
N ALA A 274 1.14 -21.60 -5.40
CA ALA A 274 1.00 -20.17 -5.22
C ALA A 274 1.26 -19.50 -6.57
N PRO A 275 0.36 -18.66 -7.08
CA PRO A 275 0.69 -17.89 -8.26
C PRO A 275 2.06 -17.28 -8.01
N ARG A 276 2.98 -17.39 -8.94
CA ARG A 276 4.33 -16.81 -8.83
C ARG A 276 4.28 -15.29 -8.79
N ALA A 277 3.24 -14.79 -8.17
CA ALA A 277 2.84 -13.43 -8.15
C ALA A 277 3.74 -12.67 -7.20
N ARG A 278 4.40 -11.74 -7.79
CA ARG A 278 5.02 -10.63 -7.10
C ARG A 278 4.01 -9.50 -7.07
N ALA A 279 3.94 -8.79 -5.96
CA ALA A 279 3.15 -7.57 -5.86
C ALA A 279 3.72 -6.52 -6.84
N THR A 280 3.27 -6.57 -8.09
CA THR A 280 3.79 -5.74 -9.18
C THR A 280 2.84 -4.57 -9.43
N PRO A 281 3.34 -3.33 -9.41
CA PRO A 281 2.53 -2.17 -9.75
C PRO A 281 2.12 -2.20 -11.23
N PRO A 282 0.97 -1.60 -11.59
CA PRO A 282 0.67 -1.30 -12.97
C PRO A 282 1.78 -0.44 -13.59
N VAL A 283 2.21 -0.81 -14.80
CA VAL A 283 3.24 -0.05 -15.55
C VAL A 283 2.68 1.33 -15.91
N PRO A 284 3.40 2.44 -15.65
CA PRO A 284 2.95 3.76 -16.09
C PRO A 284 2.84 3.86 -17.61
N GLY A 285 1.74 4.44 -18.06
CA GLY A 285 1.45 4.59 -19.48
C GLY A 285 0.04 4.14 -19.85
N PRO A 286 -0.24 3.95 -21.14
CA PRO A 286 -1.52 3.48 -21.63
C PRO A 286 -1.67 1.97 -21.34
N VAL A 287 -2.86 1.58 -20.88
CA VAL A 287 -3.25 0.20 -20.63
C VAL A 287 -4.42 -0.12 -21.58
N PRO A 288 -4.18 -0.83 -22.69
CA PRO A 288 -5.23 -1.23 -23.61
C PRO A 288 -6.22 -2.20 -22.96
N GLY A 289 -7.52 -1.96 -23.18
CA GLY A 289 -8.59 -2.84 -22.73
C GLY A 289 -9.26 -3.60 -23.87
N PRO A 290 -9.94 -4.72 -23.58
CA PRO A 290 -10.56 -5.59 -24.57
C PRO A 290 -11.75 -4.97 -25.31
N ASN A 291 -12.33 -3.91 -24.73
CA ASN A 291 -13.48 -3.18 -25.29
C ASN A 291 -13.06 -1.99 -26.19
N GLY A 292 -11.79 -1.90 -26.59
CA GLY A 292 -11.25 -0.78 -27.36
C GLY A 292 -11.10 0.53 -26.58
N ARG A 293 -11.31 0.50 -25.26
CA ARG A 293 -10.99 1.62 -24.37
C ARG A 293 -9.66 1.37 -23.67
N HIS A 294 -8.96 2.45 -23.37
CA HIS A 294 -7.71 2.40 -22.60
C HIS A 294 -7.94 2.90 -21.17
N ALA A 295 -7.19 2.34 -20.24
CA ALA A 295 -6.92 2.98 -18.97
C ALA A 295 -5.55 3.66 -19.02
N LEU A 296 -5.34 4.69 -18.19
CA LEU A 296 -4.06 5.31 -18.00
C LEU A 296 -3.52 4.90 -16.62
N SER A 297 -2.32 4.36 -16.56
CA SER A 297 -1.61 4.10 -15.33
C SER A 297 -0.61 5.22 -15.06
N ILE A 298 -0.70 5.85 -13.89
CA ILE A 298 0.09 7.00 -13.49
C ILE A 298 0.75 6.70 -12.15
N ALA A 299 2.08 6.83 -12.06
CA ALA A 299 2.75 6.81 -10.77
C ALA A 299 2.93 8.24 -10.24
N LEU A 300 2.86 8.40 -8.94
CA LEU A 300 3.00 9.70 -8.29
C LEU A 300 4.38 9.79 -7.62
N PRO A 301 5.18 10.83 -7.91
CA PRO A 301 6.43 11.06 -7.19
C PRO A 301 6.23 10.98 -5.67
N LEU A 302 6.92 10.08 -5.00
CA LEU A 302 6.81 9.80 -3.56
C LEU A 302 5.39 9.47 -3.07
N GLY A 303 4.45 9.18 -3.99
CA GLY A 303 3.05 8.93 -3.66
C GLY A 303 2.27 10.18 -3.25
N ARG A 304 2.78 11.37 -3.60
CA ARG A 304 2.21 12.65 -3.22
C ARG A 304 1.77 13.45 -4.43
N VAL A 305 0.66 14.15 -4.32
CA VAL A 305 0.07 14.96 -5.38
C VAL A 305 -0.43 16.28 -4.80
N SER A 306 -0.17 17.39 -5.50
CA SER A 306 -0.75 18.68 -5.16
C SER A 306 -2.25 18.71 -5.51
N ALA A 307 -3.00 19.61 -4.89
CA ALA A 307 -4.41 19.79 -5.22
C ALA A 307 -4.63 20.16 -6.69
N ALA A 308 -3.69 20.90 -7.33
CA ALA A 308 -3.75 21.20 -8.77
C ALA A 308 -3.60 19.93 -9.63
N GLN A 309 -2.60 19.08 -9.33
CA GLN A 309 -2.43 17.79 -10.01
C GLN A 309 -3.64 16.87 -9.78
N TRP A 310 -4.18 16.88 -8.55
CA TRP A 310 -5.36 16.09 -8.21
C TRP A 310 -6.61 16.55 -8.98
N ARG A 311 -6.81 17.86 -9.13
CA ARG A 311 -7.89 18.41 -9.99
C ARG A 311 -7.73 18.00 -11.44
N LEU A 312 -6.50 17.98 -11.96
CA LEU A 312 -6.23 17.48 -13.31
C LEU A 312 -6.63 16.00 -13.45
N LEU A 313 -6.23 15.14 -12.51
CA LEU A 313 -6.64 13.72 -12.49
C LEU A 313 -8.17 13.57 -12.44
N ALA A 314 -8.85 14.30 -11.56
CA ALA A 314 -10.31 14.28 -11.43
C ALA A 314 -11.00 14.80 -12.71
N GLY A 315 -10.47 15.86 -13.32
CA GLY A 315 -10.97 16.40 -14.59
C GLY A 315 -10.81 15.43 -15.75
N LEU A 316 -9.67 14.73 -15.82
CA LEU A 316 -9.44 13.69 -16.83
C LEU A 316 -10.37 12.49 -16.63
N ALA A 317 -10.60 12.05 -15.40
CA ALA A 317 -11.55 10.98 -15.11
C ALA A 317 -12.98 11.32 -15.57
N SER A 318 -13.42 12.57 -15.36
CA SER A 318 -14.72 13.02 -15.84
C SER A 318 -14.77 13.09 -17.37
N ARG A 319 -13.71 13.56 -18.05
CA ARG A 319 -13.63 13.63 -19.52
C ARG A 319 -13.57 12.25 -20.18
N SER A 320 -13.01 11.24 -19.54
CA SER A 320 -12.90 9.87 -20.09
C SER A 320 -14.27 9.18 -20.24
N GLY A 321 -15.29 9.67 -19.54
CA GLY A 321 -16.64 9.10 -19.52
C GLY A 321 -16.81 7.94 -18.53
N ALA A 322 -15.76 7.45 -17.89
CA ALA A 322 -15.86 6.45 -16.84
C ALA A 322 -16.17 7.08 -15.48
N ASP A 323 -15.83 8.34 -15.28
CA ASP A 323 -15.98 9.10 -14.03
C ASP A 323 -15.41 8.35 -12.81
N GLU A 324 -14.27 7.68 -12.99
CA GLU A 324 -13.64 6.82 -12.01
C GLU A 324 -12.13 7.07 -11.91
N LEU A 325 -11.60 7.07 -10.68
CA LEU A 325 -10.18 6.98 -10.36
C LEU A 325 -9.96 5.76 -9.49
N ARG A 326 -8.86 5.03 -9.71
CA ARG A 326 -8.43 3.91 -8.85
C ARG A 326 -7.05 4.21 -8.28
N MET A 327 -6.97 4.44 -6.99
CA MET A 327 -5.68 4.54 -6.31
C MET A 327 -5.09 3.16 -6.09
N THR A 328 -3.76 3.05 -6.24
CA THR A 328 -3.09 1.77 -6.12
C THR A 328 -2.30 1.66 -4.80
N PRO A 329 -2.07 0.45 -4.28
CA PRO A 329 -1.18 0.23 -3.14
C PRO A 329 0.26 0.68 -3.39
N TRP A 330 0.64 0.86 -4.65
CA TRP A 330 1.96 1.35 -5.08
C TRP A 330 2.00 2.87 -5.26
N ARG A 331 1.03 3.59 -4.67
CA ARG A 331 0.99 5.06 -4.66
C ARG A 331 0.86 5.67 -6.05
N GLY A 332 0.15 5.00 -6.92
CA GLY A 332 -0.24 5.48 -8.25
C GLY A 332 -1.75 5.63 -8.37
N VAL A 333 -2.18 6.06 -9.55
CA VAL A 333 -3.59 6.21 -9.93
C VAL A 333 -3.80 5.56 -11.28
N VAL A 334 -4.92 4.86 -11.44
CA VAL A 334 -5.40 4.36 -12.73
C VAL A 334 -6.67 5.14 -13.10
N LEU A 335 -6.71 5.68 -14.31
CA LEU A 335 -7.86 6.38 -14.88
C LEU A 335 -8.42 5.54 -16.04
N PRO A 336 -9.61 4.95 -15.93
CA PRO A 336 -10.21 4.15 -17.00
C PRO A 336 -10.97 5.00 -18.04
N GLY A 337 -11.30 4.41 -19.17
CA GLY A 337 -12.36 4.87 -20.08
C GLY A 337 -11.92 5.74 -21.26
N PHE A 338 -10.63 5.92 -21.54
CA PHE A 338 -10.14 6.77 -22.63
C PHE A 338 -10.34 6.11 -23.99
N ALA A 339 -10.68 6.92 -25.00
CA ALA A 339 -10.53 6.50 -26.38
C ALA A 339 -9.01 6.42 -26.72
N PRO A 340 -8.58 5.50 -27.60
CA PRO A 340 -7.17 5.38 -27.98
C PRO A 340 -6.52 6.69 -28.43
N ASP A 341 -7.24 7.50 -29.20
CA ASP A 341 -6.76 8.76 -29.75
C ASP A 341 -6.56 9.84 -28.66
N ASP A 342 -7.36 9.84 -27.59
CA ASP A 342 -7.30 10.79 -26.49
C ASP A 342 -6.16 10.48 -25.50
N THR A 343 -5.68 9.25 -25.51
CA THR A 343 -4.71 8.73 -24.55
C THR A 343 -3.41 9.52 -24.53
N ARG A 344 -2.86 9.83 -25.71
CA ARG A 344 -1.59 10.56 -25.85
C ARG A 344 -1.68 11.97 -25.28
N GLY A 345 -2.75 12.70 -25.58
CA GLY A 345 -2.97 14.04 -25.07
C GLY A 345 -3.10 14.08 -23.55
N ALA A 346 -3.89 13.15 -22.99
CA ALA A 346 -4.07 13.04 -21.54
C ALA A 346 -2.76 12.68 -20.80
N LEU A 347 -1.95 11.76 -21.36
CA LEU A 347 -0.65 11.43 -20.77
C LEU A 347 0.34 12.59 -20.85
N ALA A 348 0.31 13.40 -21.93
CA ALA A 348 1.12 14.60 -22.04
C ALA A 348 0.73 15.64 -20.98
N GLU A 349 -0.58 15.94 -20.82
CA GLU A 349 -1.06 16.86 -19.76
C GLU A 349 -0.59 16.43 -18.38
N LEU A 350 -0.60 15.14 -18.08
CA LEU A 350 -0.16 14.58 -16.79
C LEU A 350 1.35 14.67 -16.62
N SER A 351 2.11 14.40 -17.68
CA SER A 351 3.57 14.51 -17.69
C SER A 351 4.02 15.95 -17.47
N ASP A 352 3.40 16.92 -18.17
CA ASP A 352 3.67 18.35 -18.02
C ASP A 352 3.35 18.87 -16.61
N ALA A 353 2.38 18.23 -15.95
CA ALA A 353 2.09 18.48 -14.53
C ALA A 353 3.08 17.79 -13.56
N GLY A 354 4.11 17.09 -14.05
CA GLY A 354 5.13 16.43 -13.24
C GLY A 354 4.71 15.06 -12.67
N LEU A 355 3.71 14.41 -13.27
CA LEU A 355 3.31 13.05 -12.93
C LEU A 355 4.03 12.03 -13.82
N VAL A 356 4.20 10.81 -13.32
CA VAL A 356 4.94 9.77 -14.02
C VAL A 356 4.00 8.98 -14.94
N THR A 357 4.23 9.13 -16.25
CA THR A 357 3.39 8.55 -17.30
C THR A 357 4.12 7.54 -18.20
N THR A 358 5.40 7.27 -17.93
CA THR A 358 6.23 6.35 -18.72
C THR A 358 7.03 5.39 -17.82
N PRO A 359 7.38 4.19 -18.31
CA PRO A 359 8.06 3.16 -17.52
C PRO A 359 9.56 3.43 -17.30
N ASP A 360 10.14 4.38 -17.99
CA ASP A 360 11.57 4.75 -17.92
C ASP A 360 11.85 5.91 -16.96
N SER A 361 10.84 6.37 -16.22
CA SER A 361 10.98 7.48 -15.28
C SER A 361 11.92 7.15 -14.13
N ALA A 362 12.84 8.07 -13.85
CA ALA A 362 13.77 7.98 -12.73
C ALA A 362 13.08 7.91 -11.34
N TRP A 363 11.81 8.27 -11.26
CA TRP A 363 11.01 8.14 -10.03
C TRP A 363 10.63 6.71 -9.69
N LEU A 364 10.70 5.78 -10.66
CA LEU A 364 10.27 4.40 -10.40
C LEU A 364 11.26 3.69 -9.48
N GLY A 365 10.71 3.01 -8.49
CA GLY A 365 11.51 2.37 -7.45
C GLY A 365 12.13 3.33 -6.43
N VAL A 366 11.80 4.64 -6.44
CA VAL A 366 12.28 5.62 -5.47
C VAL A 366 11.18 5.99 -4.48
N GLY A 367 11.51 5.96 -3.19
CA GLY A 367 10.61 6.33 -2.11
C GLY A 367 11.31 7.09 -0.99
N ALA A 368 10.52 7.80 -0.19
CA ALA A 368 10.99 8.47 1.00
C ALA A 368 9.96 8.40 2.12
N CYS A 369 10.41 8.52 3.37
CA CYS A 369 9.50 8.73 4.50
C CYS A 369 8.95 10.17 4.48
N THR A 370 8.15 10.53 5.49
CA THR A 370 7.57 11.89 5.56
C THR A 370 8.65 12.97 5.63
N GLY A 371 9.72 12.78 6.42
CA GLY A 371 10.76 13.79 6.56
C GLY A 371 10.34 15.02 7.35
N ARG A 372 11.24 15.99 7.49
CA ARG A 372 10.88 17.35 7.94
C ARG A 372 10.06 18.05 6.85
N PRO A 373 9.19 19.01 7.23
CA PRO A 373 8.82 19.41 8.59
C PRO A 373 7.81 18.45 9.25
N GLY A 374 7.23 17.50 8.54
CA GLY A 374 6.11 16.67 8.98
C GLY A 374 6.46 15.56 9.98
N CYS A 375 7.73 15.43 10.38
CA CYS A 375 8.18 14.45 11.37
C CYS A 375 9.37 15.01 12.17
N ALA A 376 9.16 15.36 13.46
CA ALA A 376 10.20 15.87 14.37
C ALA A 376 11.37 14.90 14.59
N LYS A 377 11.18 13.60 14.32
CA LYS A 377 12.25 12.61 14.41
C LYS A 377 13.17 12.58 13.20
N SER A 378 12.75 13.21 12.13
CA SER A 378 13.56 13.31 10.92
C SER A 378 14.70 14.31 11.12
N LEU A 379 15.89 13.97 10.67
CA LEU A 379 17.05 14.87 10.70
C LEU A 379 17.07 15.81 9.48
N ALA A 380 16.41 15.43 8.37
CA ALA A 380 16.42 16.17 7.10
C ALA A 380 15.04 16.26 6.44
N ASP A 381 14.87 17.18 5.48
CA ASP A 381 13.75 17.15 4.52
C ASP A 381 14.04 16.14 3.41
N VAL A 382 13.91 14.87 3.76
CA VAL A 382 14.23 13.76 2.84
C VAL A 382 13.38 13.75 1.56
N ARG A 383 12.22 14.40 1.55
CA ARG A 383 11.40 14.49 0.33
C ARG A 383 11.96 15.52 -0.65
N ALA A 384 12.39 16.68 -0.14
CA ALA A 384 13.07 17.69 -0.97
C ALA A 384 14.40 17.16 -1.49
N ASP A 385 15.18 16.48 -0.64
CA ASP A 385 16.46 15.89 -1.04
C ASP A 385 16.28 14.79 -2.08
N THR A 386 15.28 13.92 -1.92
CA THR A 386 14.94 12.90 -2.91
C THR A 386 14.52 13.53 -4.24
N ALA A 387 13.75 14.61 -4.20
CA ALA A 387 13.36 15.30 -5.43
C ALA A 387 14.56 15.90 -6.17
N ARG A 388 15.52 16.51 -5.44
CA ARG A 388 16.79 17.00 -6.02
C ARG A 388 17.62 15.86 -6.59
N MET A 389 17.75 14.76 -5.86
CA MET A 389 18.46 13.56 -6.29
C MET A 389 17.93 13.01 -7.62
N VAL A 390 16.61 12.97 -7.79
CA VAL A 390 15.96 12.46 -9.03
C VAL A 390 16.02 13.47 -10.17
N ALA A 391 15.97 14.76 -9.87
CA ALA A 391 15.97 15.84 -10.87
C ALA A 391 17.37 16.18 -11.44
N ASP A 392 18.45 15.60 -10.91
CA ASP A 392 19.82 15.91 -11.36
C ASP A 392 20.06 15.36 -12.79
N PRO A 393 20.12 16.23 -13.84
CA PRO A 393 20.22 15.81 -15.23
C PRO A 393 21.63 15.26 -15.58
N ALA A 394 22.66 15.56 -14.80
CA ALA A 394 24.01 15.08 -15.04
C ALA A 394 24.18 13.60 -14.69
N ARG A 395 23.17 13.00 -14.01
CA ARG A 395 23.24 11.71 -13.35
C ARG A 395 21.98 10.86 -13.54
N GLY A 396 21.05 11.35 -14.38
CA GLY A 396 19.88 10.59 -14.79
C GLY A 396 20.30 9.29 -15.46
N VAL A 397 19.78 8.19 -14.99
CA VAL A 397 19.85 6.88 -15.65
C VAL A 397 19.42 7.10 -17.09
N ALA A 398 20.37 7.00 -18.01
CA ALA A 398 20.26 7.41 -19.40
C ALA A 398 19.13 6.70 -20.13
N GLY A 399 18.02 7.42 -20.33
CA GLY A 399 17.10 7.22 -21.43
C GLY A 399 17.34 8.42 -22.37
N THR A 400 17.84 8.17 -23.54
CA THR A 400 18.14 9.15 -24.59
C THR A 400 16.92 10.02 -24.92
N ALA A 401 17.02 11.33 -24.66
CA ALA A 401 16.08 12.32 -25.14
C ALA A 401 16.64 13.06 -26.36
N PRO A 402 15.87 13.37 -27.38
CA PRO A 402 16.20 14.41 -28.36
C PRO A 402 15.71 15.77 -27.83
N GLY A 403 16.63 16.75 -27.89
CA GLY A 403 16.45 18.06 -27.31
C GLY A 403 15.39 18.94 -27.99
N THR A 404 14.89 19.89 -27.20
CA THR A 404 14.59 21.25 -27.67
C THR A 404 14.70 22.22 -26.49
N SER A 405 15.44 23.27 -26.72
CA SER A 405 15.68 24.41 -25.85
C SER A 405 14.42 25.26 -25.63
N GLY A 406 14.14 25.60 -24.37
CA GLY A 406 13.14 26.59 -24.01
C GLY A 406 13.48 27.22 -22.65
N THR A 407 13.77 28.49 -22.67
CA THR A 407 14.21 29.36 -21.59
C THR A 407 13.22 29.44 -20.43
N ALA A 408 13.67 29.12 -19.22
CA ALA A 408 12.92 29.37 -17.98
C ALA A 408 13.14 30.80 -17.48
N ARG A 409 12.04 31.49 -17.15
CA ARG A 409 12.03 32.71 -16.30
C ARG A 409 11.44 32.37 -14.95
N GLY A 410 12.14 32.86 -13.93
CA GLY A 410 11.89 32.60 -12.54
C GLY A 410 10.56 33.12 -11.97
N ALA A 411 10.20 32.55 -10.85
CA ALA A 411 9.21 33.11 -9.93
C ALA A 411 9.70 32.95 -8.50
N ALA A 412 9.50 34.02 -7.76
CA ALA A 412 10.06 34.39 -6.48
C ALA A 412 9.49 33.62 -5.30
N ASP A 413 10.32 33.55 -4.27
CA ASP A 413 10.04 33.23 -2.87
C ASP A 413 9.15 34.31 -2.20
N PRO A 414 8.33 33.97 -1.23
CA PRO A 414 8.20 34.86 -0.09
C PRO A 414 8.41 34.16 1.26
N ALA A 415 9.20 34.84 2.04
CA ALA A 415 9.62 34.57 3.38
C ALA A 415 8.53 34.72 4.44
N GLY A 416 8.74 34.02 5.56
CA GLY A 416 8.58 34.55 6.90
C GLY A 416 7.26 34.29 7.60
N VAL A 417 7.22 33.35 8.54
CA VAL A 417 6.46 33.47 9.79
C VAL A 417 7.21 32.85 10.96
N VAL A 418 7.21 33.62 12.03
CA VAL A 418 7.89 33.49 13.31
C VAL A 418 7.37 32.32 14.13
N ALA A 419 8.26 31.67 14.87
CA ALA A 419 7.99 30.67 15.88
C ALA A 419 7.55 31.29 17.22
N ASP A 420 6.69 30.58 17.95
CA ASP A 420 6.66 30.61 19.41
C ASP A 420 6.26 29.24 20.01
N PRO A 421 6.85 28.84 21.15
CA PRO A 421 6.92 27.45 21.58
C PRO A 421 5.96 27.16 22.74
N ALA A 422 5.16 26.12 22.62
CA ALA A 422 4.56 25.48 23.79
C ALA A 422 4.59 23.95 23.62
N GLY A 423 5.43 23.32 24.41
CA GLY A 423 5.66 21.88 24.39
C GLY A 423 4.46 21.07 24.90
N VAL A 424 4.07 20.11 24.07
CA VAL A 424 3.34 18.93 24.51
C VAL A 424 4.09 17.73 23.98
N VAL A 425 4.64 16.95 24.89
CA VAL A 425 5.35 15.71 24.58
C VAL A 425 4.36 14.67 24.08
N ALA A 426 4.27 14.49 22.78
CA ALA A 426 3.51 13.43 22.17
C ALA A 426 4.36 12.16 22.08
N ASP A 427 3.81 11.06 22.61
CA ASP A 427 4.43 9.77 22.74
C ASP A 427 4.78 9.13 21.38
N PRO A 428 6.02 8.72 21.14
CA PRO A 428 6.56 8.40 19.83
C PRO A 428 6.19 7.02 19.24
N GLU A 429 5.51 6.15 19.97
CA GLU A 429 5.26 4.77 19.50
C GLU A 429 4.04 4.59 18.59
N ALA A 430 3.17 5.58 18.45
CA ALA A 430 1.91 5.45 17.73
C ALA A 430 2.04 5.42 16.19
N VAL A 431 3.19 5.82 15.62
CA VAL A 431 3.38 5.95 14.16
C VAL A 431 4.01 4.70 13.51
N VAL A 432 4.47 3.73 14.27
CA VAL A 432 5.42 2.68 13.82
C VAL A 432 4.79 1.35 13.47
N ALA A 433 3.67 1.30 12.83
CA ALA A 433 3.25 0.03 12.25
C ALA A 433 2.84 0.18 10.78
N GLY A 434 3.68 0.84 10.02
CA GLY A 434 3.75 0.61 8.59
C GLY A 434 4.39 -0.76 8.37
N GLY A 435 3.61 -1.76 7.93
CA GLY A 435 4.19 -2.97 7.36
C GLY A 435 5.13 -2.58 6.23
N SER A 436 6.16 -3.38 5.99
CA SER A 436 7.05 -3.27 4.84
C SER A 436 6.24 -3.00 3.58
N MET A 437 6.66 -2.00 2.79
CA MET A 437 6.03 -1.70 1.51
C MET A 437 6.24 -2.88 0.56
N PRO A 438 5.21 -3.34 -0.15
CA PRO A 438 5.41 -4.22 -1.29
C PRO A 438 5.95 -3.39 -2.44
N TRP A 439 7.26 -3.28 -2.52
CA TRP A 439 7.95 -2.81 -3.71
C TRP A 439 8.11 -3.99 -4.66
N PRO A 440 8.14 -3.76 -5.97
CA PRO A 440 8.49 -4.82 -6.89
C PRO A 440 9.88 -5.34 -6.50
N VAL A 441 9.92 -6.55 -5.99
CA VAL A 441 11.20 -7.27 -5.82
C VAL A 441 11.62 -7.69 -7.22
N SER A 442 12.84 -7.31 -7.59
CA SER A 442 13.52 -7.52 -8.85
C SER A 442 13.08 -8.76 -9.63
N GLY A 443 12.73 -8.61 -10.90
CA GLY A 443 12.61 -9.72 -11.81
C GLY A 443 11.55 -9.69 -12.91
N THR A 444 10.96 -8.53 -13.25
CA THR A 444 10.28 -8.39 -14.54
C THR A 444 10.63 -7.02 -15.11
N ALA A 445 11.41 -7.03 -16.19
CA ALA A 445 11.71 -5.86 -16.97
C ALA A 445 10.41 -5.19 -17.44
N TYR A 446 10.31 -3.89 -17.25
CA TYR A 446 9.36 -3.05 -17.95
C TYR A 446 9.79 -2.98 -19.43
N GLY A 447 9.23 -3.86 -20.28
CA GLY A 447 9.53 -3.87 -21.72
C GLY A 447 10.40 -5.05 -22.17
N GLY A 448 9.97 -5.73 -23.25
CA GLY A 448 10.52 -6.98 -23.77
C GLY A 448 11.89 -6.84 -24.48
N GLY A 449 12.96 -6.63 -23.73
CA GLY A 449 14.35 -6.82 -24.16
C GLY A 449 15.05 -7.82 -23.22
N PRO A 450 16.23 -8.39 -23.57
CA PRO A 450 17.00 -9.22 -22.65
C PRO A 450 17.47 -8.33 -21.50
N ALA A 451 16.76 -8.42 -20.36
CA ALA A 451 16.95 -7.56 -19.22
C ALA A 451 18.19 -7.97 -18.43
N GLY A 452 19.06 -7.00 -18.20
CA GLY A 452 19.93 -7.01 -17.03
C GLY A 452 19.11 -7.05 -15.73
N PRO A 453 19.70 -7.34 -14.57
CA PRO A 453 18.99 -7.35 -13.30
C PRO A 453 18.35 -5.97 -13.05
N ASP A 454 17.07 -5.96 -12.65
CA ASP A 454 16.36 -4.73 -12.32
C ASP A 454 17.11 -3.94 -11.24
N PRO A 455 17.23 -2.61 -11.36
CA PRO A 455 17.93 -1.81 -10.39
C PRO A 455 17.23 -1.88 -9.03
N LEU A 456 18.02 -1.93 -7.93
CA LEU A 456 17.48 -1.99 -6.59
C LEU A 456 16.56 -0.80 -6.28
N PRO A 457 15.44 -1.00 -5.58
CA PRO A 457 14.63 0.10 -5.08
C PRO A 457 15.42 0.95 -4.08
N VAL A 458 15.16 2.25 -4.06
CA VAL A 458 15.81 3.24 -3.19
C VAL A 458 14.80 3.76 -2.18
N TYR A 459 15.20 3.88 -0.93
CA TYR A 459 14.38 4.51 0.08
C TYR A 459 15.16 5.49 0.95
N VAL A 460 14.71 6.75 0.97
CA VAL A 460 15.34 7.82 1.73
C VAL A 460 14.62 8.00 3.07
N SER A 461 15.36 7.80 4.15
CA SER A 461 14.83 7.78 5.53
C SER A 461 15.40 8.93 6.34
N GLY A 462 14.53 9.68 7.02
CA GLY A 462 14.92 10.81 7.87
C GLY A 462 15.43 10.41 9.26
N CYS A 463 15.25 9.16 9.68
CA CYS A 463 15.72 8.65 10.96
C CYS A 463 15.79 7.11 10.95
N GLU A 464 16.43 6.54 11.99
CA GLU A 464 16.65 5.09 12.17
C GLU A 464 15.38 4.22 12.13
N ARG A 465 14.19 4.81 12.26
CA ARG A 465 12.93 4.07 12.17
C ARG A 465 12.61 3.56 10.77
N ARG A 466 13.17 4.18 9.72
CA ARG A 466 12.97 3.80 8.31
C ARG A 466 11.50 3.52 7.95
N CYS A 467 10.59 4.37 8.43
CA CYS A 467 9.14 4.17 8.30
C CYS A 467 8.71 4.01 6.84
N GLY A 468 8.20 2.83 6.46
CA GLY A 468 7.69 2.56 5.12
C GLY A 468 8.73 2.12 4.10
N HIS A 469 9.92 1.68 4.54
CA HIS A 469 10.94 1.10 3.66
C HIS A 469 10.42 -0.14 2.90
N PRO A 470 10.98 -0.46 1.71
CA PRO A 470 10.64 -1.66 0.97
C PRO A 470 11.08 -2.92 1.72
N GLY A 471 10.42 -4.04 1.41
CA GLY A 471 10.93 -5.36 1.79
C GLY A 471 11.99 -5.87 0.81
N GLY A 472 12.69 -6.94 1.17
CA GLY A 472 13.72 -7.53 0.34
C GLY A 472 15.00 -6.68 0.28
N ARG A 473 15.72 -6.74 -0.85
CA ARG A 473 16.98 -6.01 -1.05
C ARG A 473 16.73 -4.61 -1.61
N TRP A 474 17.33 -3.57 -1.01
CA TRP A 474 17.10 -2.17 -1.36
C TRP A 474 18.27 -1.26 -0.96
N VAL A 475 18.36 -0.09 -1.56
CA VAL A 475 19.32 0.96 -1.21
C VAL A 475 18.70 1.85 -0.13
N ASP A 476 19.27 1.81 1.08
CA ASP A 476 18.91 2.63 2.24
C ASP A 476 19.74 3.91 2.24
N ALA A 477 19.12 5.05 2.06
CA ALA A 477 19.72 6.35 2.26
C ALA A 477 19.17 6.96 3.56
N LEU A 478 19.93 6.83 4.65
CA LEU A 478 19.54 7.28 5.98
C LEU A 478 20.14 8.64 6.29
N ALA A 479 19.32 9.62 6.61
CA ALA A 479 19.79 10.92 7.10
C ALA A 479 20.55 10.75 8.44
N THR A 480 21.77 11.25 8.50
CA THR A 480 22.64 11.32 9.68
C THR A 480 22.78 12.74 10.22
N GLY A 481 22.39 13.74 9.42
CA GLY A 481 22.34 15.16 9.71
C GLY A 481 21.26 15.86 8.88
N ASP A 482 21.26 17.16 8.88
CA ASP A 482 20.31 17.98 8.10
C ASP A 482 20.54 17.82 6.59
N THR A 483 21.80 17.71 6.20
CA THR A 483 22.25 17.56 4.81
C THR A 483 23.12 16.32 4.59
N ASP A 484 23.26 15.45 5.58
CA ASP A 484 24.17 14.32 5.55
C ASP A 484 23.43 13.00 5.55
N TYR A 485 23.91 12.04 4.76
CA TYR A 485 23.28 10.74 4.56
C TYR A 485 24.28 9.61 4.64
N ARG A 486 23.81 8.47 5.14
CA ARG A 486 24.50 7.18 5.01
C ARG A 486 23.79 6.32 4.00
N VAL A 487 24.48 5.93 2.93
CA VAL A 487 23.98 5.05 1.88
C VAL A 487 24.50 3.64 2.11
N THR A 488 23.59 2.66 2.15
CA THR A 488 23.91 1.24 2.41
C THR A 488 22.97 0.37 1.59
N VAL A 489 23.43 -0.77 1.07
CA VAL A 489 22.54 -1.79 0.49
C VAL A 489 22.08 -2.73 1.58
N ARG A 490 20.77 -2.78 1.84
CA ARG A 490 20.16 -3.63 2.86
C ARG A 490 19.44 -4.84 2.25
N GLY A 491 19.29 -5.88 3.07
CA GLY A 491 18.64 -7.13 2.70
C GLY A 491 19.62 -8.14 2.10
N ALA A 492 19.61 -9.36 2.64
CA ALA A 492 20.56 -10.41 2.32
C ALA A 492 20.38 -10.99 0.90
N ARG A 493 21.48 -11.40 0.28
CA ARG A 493 21.48 -12.50 -0.70
C ARG A 493 21.42 -13.82 0.09
N GLY A 494 20.19 -14.32 0.38
CA GLY A 494 20.03 -15.57 1.14
C GLY A 494 19.69 -15.35 2.63
N ASP A 495 19.09 -16.38 3.24
CA ASP A 495 18.37 -16.38 4.52
C ASP A 495 19.19 -16.20 5.81
N THR A 496 20.29 -15.47 5.80
CA THR A 496 21.02 -15.15 7.02
C THR A 496 20.75 -13.72 7.47
N PRO A 497 20.30 -13.50 8.73
CA PRO A 497 19.96 -12.17 9.24
C PRO A 497 21.15 -11.20 9.39
N GLU A 498 22.38 -11.64 9.15
CA GLU A 498 23.62 -10.92 9.50
C GLU A 498 24.40 -10.32 8.33
N ALA A 499 23.83 -10.28 7.11
CA ALA A 499 24.55 -9.68 5.99
C ALA A 499 23.92 -8.34 5.57
N ASP A 500 23.83 -7.37 6.48
CA ASP A 500 23.94 -5.97 6.07
C ASP A 500 25.32 -5.81 5.41
N SER A 501 25.36 -5.31 4.16
CA SER A 501 26.64 -4.97 3.53
C SER A 501 27.40 -4.07 4.51
N THR A 502 28.60 -4.45 4.88
CA THR A 502 29.50 -3.65 5.72
C THR A 502 29.93 -2.36 5.01
N ASP A 503 29.68 -2.27 3.70
CA ASP A 503 30.03 -1.13 2.87
C ASP A 503 28.93 -0.06 2.95
N SER A 504 29.10 0.87 3.87
CA SER A 504 28.30 2.10 3.95
C SER A 504 29.16 3.29 3.54
N VAL A 505 28.56 4.24 2.81
CA VAL A 505 29.21 5.47 2.39
C VAL A 505 28.47 6.65 3.00
N ASP A 506 29.19 7.49 3.74
CA ASP A 506 28.65 8.75 4.25
C ASP A 506 28.82 9.83 3.16
N VAL A 507 27.76 10.55 2.84
CA VAL A 507 27.68 11.52 1.73
C VAL A 507 26.84 12.72 2.12
N THR A 508 27.04 13.84 1.44
CA THR A 508 26.13 15.00 1.54
C THR A 508 24.89 14.81 0.64
N ALA A 509 23.86 15.62 0.85
CA ALA A 509 22.67 15.63 0.01
C ALA A 509 22.99 15.91 -1.48
N GLU A 510 24.04 16.69 -1.76
CA GLU A 510 24.52 16.96 -3.13
C GLU A 510 25.16 15.72 -3.78
N GLN A 511 25.81 14.88 -2.99
CA GLN A 511 26.46 13.64 -3.45
C GLN A 511 25.53 12.44 -3.46
N LEU A 512 24.31 12.60 -2.94
CA LEU A 512 23.35 11.50 -2.73
C LEU A 512 23.00 10.77 -4.03
N ALA A 513 22.87 11.51 -5.14
CA ALA A 513 22.51 10.94 -6.43
C ALA A 513 23.60 9.94 -6.93
N ASP A 514 24.88 10.32 -6.83
CA ASP A 514 26.00 9.46 -7.24
C ASP A 514 26.11 8.20 -6.38
N ALA A 515 26.04 8.39 -5.07
CA ALA A 515 26.14 7.28 -4.13
C ALA A 515 25.01 6.27 -4.33
N VAL A 516 23.78 6.76 -4.55
CA VAL A 516 22.61 5.91 -4.83
C VAL A 516 22.76 5.20 -6.17
N ALA A 517 23.22 5.89 -7.22
CA ALA A 517 23.44 5.29 -8.55
C ALA A 517 24.49 4.18 -8.48
N ALA A 518 25.61 4.42 -7.78
CA ALA A 518 26.65 3.42 -7.55
C ALA A 518 26.11 2.20 -6.78
N ALA A 519 25.35 2.44 -5.71
CA ALA A 519 24.76 1.37 -4.90
C ALA A 519 23.72 0.52 -5.66
N ARG A 520 22.96 1.13 -6.60
CA ARG A 520 22.01 0.41 -7.47
C ARG A 520 22.69 -0.47 -8.52
N GLY A 521 23.89 -0.08 -8.98
CA GLY A 521 24.66 -0.81 -9.98
C GLY A 521 25.50 -1.97 -9.43
N THR A 522 25.64 -2.09 -8.11
CA THR A 522 26.35 -3.17 -7.42
C THR A 522 25.48 -4.43 -7.29
N THR A 523 25.06 -5.02 -8.40
CA THR A 523 24.26 -6.28 -8.42
C THR A 523 25.07 -7.46 -8.92
#